data_e2e487420ddb915526ee4262a45a6ea4
#
_entry.id   e2e487420ddb915526ee4262a45a6ea4
#
_cell.length_a   1.000
_cell.length_b   1.000
_cell.length_c   1.000
_cell.angle_alpha   90.00
_cell.angle_beta   90.00
_cell.angle_gamma   90.00
#
_symmetry.space_group_name_H-M   'P 1'
#
loop_
_entity.id
_entity.type
_entity.pdbx_description
1 polymer ?
#
loop_
_entity_poly.entity_id
_entity_poly.type
_entity_poly.pdbx_seq_one_letter_code
_entity_poly.pdbx_strand_id
1 'polypeptide(L)'
;MRRIIKLLITIVLAILFVLFIQTFIIRGGIVPNNEMASTLNKGDRVIVNKIKVTFNLLNDGDIIMYRQNNNLHFSRIIGKPGESIEVRDGKLYRDDRQVNKNYAKNRDINNFALRDIDEADGDIIPPNSYFVLNDNGNEKSDSRTYGLIDEKDIVGDVSLKYYPFKEFTYQFNK
;
A
#
# COMPACT_ATOMS: atom_id res chain seq x y z
N MET A 1 29.21 23.60 33.79
CA MET A 1 28.48 22.35 34.05
C MET A 1 26.98 22.40 33.70
N ARG A 2 26.17 23.25 34.28
CA ARG A 2 24.68 23.25 33.98
C ARG A 2 24.31 23.43 32.50
N ARG A 3 25.06 24.24 31.71
CA ARG A 3 24.81 24.43 30.27
C ARG A 3 25.11 23.17 29.45
N ILE A 4 26.20 22.45 29.81
CA ILE A 4 26.60 21.21 29.13
C ILE A 4 25.55 20.11 29.39
N ILE A 5 25.10 20.00 30.64
CA ILE A 5 24.06 19.02 31.03
C ILE A 5 22.77 19.29 30.28
N LYS A 6 22.29 20.56 30.18
CA LYS A 6 21.13 20.91 29.41
C LYS A 6 21.31 20.54 27.93
N LEU A 7 22.45 20.83 27.33
CA LEU A 7 22.73 20.47 25.92
C LEU A 7 22.64 18.95 25.73
N LEU A 8 23.27 18.15 26.60
CA LEU A 8 23.21 16.69 26.52
C LEU A 8 21.80 16.16 26.63
N ILE A 9 20.99 16.68 27.57
CA ILE A 9 19.58 16.31 27.72
C ILE A 9 18.80 16.64 26.44
N THR A 10 19.01 17.83 25.85
CA THR A 10 18.33 18.22 24.61
C THR A 10 18.69 17.28 23.46
N ILE A 11 19.94 16.92 23.31
CA ILE A 11 20.40 15.98 22.28
C ILE A 11 19.73 14.61 22.46
N VAL A 12 19.71 14.08 23.70
CA VAL A 12 19.06 12.79 23.99
C VAL A 12 17.58 12.84 23.67
N LEU A 13 16.87 13.89 24.08
CA LEU A 13 15.45 14.06 23.77
C LEU A 13 15.20 14.16 22.26
N ALA A 14 16.04 14.87 21.51
CA ALA A 14 15.95 14.97 20.08
C ALA A 14 16.12 13.59 19.39
N ILE A 15 17.09 12.80 19.82
CA ILE A 15 17.33 11.45 19.32
C ILE A 15 16.09 10.56 19.62
N LEU A 16 15.60 10.58 20.86
CA LEU A 16 14.42 9.80 21.23
C LEU A 16 13.18 10.20 20.40
N PHE A 17 13.01 11.49 20.13
CA PHE A 17 11.92 12.00 19.29
C PHE A 17 12.02 11.50 17.84
N VAL A 18 13.23 11.53 17.26
CA VAL A 18 13.45 10.99 15.90
C VAL A 18 13.19 9.49 15.85
N LEU A 19 13.66 8.73 16.82
CA LEU A 19 13.41 7.30 16.91
C LEU A 19 11.92 7.00 17.08
N PHE A 20 11.20 7.80 17.86
CA PHE A 20 9.74 7.68 17.99
C PHE A 20 9.05 7.88 16.64
N ILE A 21 9.39 8.92 15.90
CA ILE A 21 8.81 9.18 14.57
C ILE A 21 9.06 8.01 13.62
N GLN A 22 10.30 7.52 13.53
CA GLN A 22 10.66 6.41 12.65
C GLN A 22 9.97 5.10 13.04
N THR A 23 9.76 4.89 14.32
CA THR A 23 9.13 3.65 14.80
C THR A 23 7.63 3.64 14.58
N PHE A 24 6.95 4.76 14.84
CA PHE A 24 5.48 4.80 14.93
C PHE A 24 4.80 5.55 13.78
N ILE A 25 5.48 6.49 13.15
CA ILE A 25 4.82 7.42 12.20
C ILE A 25 5.19 7.11 10.75
N ILE A 26 6.48 7.04 10.45
CA ILE A 26 6.96 6.90 9.08
C ILE A 26 8.03 5.81 8.95
N ARG A 27 8.13 5.27 7.73
CA ARG A 27 9.20 4.36 7.34
C ARG A 27 9.70 4.70 5.94
N GLY A 28 11.01 4.73 5.73
CA GLY A 28 11.61 4.74 4.40
C GLY A 28 11.45 3.36 3.73
N GLY A 29 11.12 3.34 2.44
CA GLY A 29 11.07 2.14 1.62
C GLY A 29 11.86 2.31 0.32
N ILE A 30 12.38 1.21 -0.19
CA ILE A 30 12.93 1.13 -1.55
C ILE A 30 12.08 0.12 -2.30
N VAL A 31 11.59 0.48 -3.47
CA VAL A 31 10.76 -0.39 -4.31
C VAL A 31 11.66 -1.51 -4.87
N PRO A 32 11.39 -2.80 -4.55
CA PRO A 32 12.32 -3.88 -4.85
C PRO A 32 12.21 -4.39 -6.29
N ASN A 33 11.07 -4.20 -6.92
CA ASN A 33 10.73 -4.80 -8.21
C ASN A 33 9.85 -3.87 -9.06
N ASN A 34 9.29 -4.37 -10.16
CA ASN A 34 8.46 -3.60 -11.10
C ASN A 34 6.95 -3.92 -10.96
N GLU A 35 6.49 -4.43 -9.82
CA GLU A 35 5.07 -4.74 -9.56
C GLU A 35 4.18 -3.53 -9.76
N MET A 36 4.66 -2.35 -9.38
CA MET A 36 3.95 -1.08 -9.52
C MET A 36 4.47 -0.22 -10.68
N ALA A 37 5.14 -0.82 -11.66
CA ALA A 37 5.68 -0.08 -12.80
C ALA A 37 4.59 0.75 -13.49
N SER A 38 4.96 1.92 -13.98
CA SER A 38 4.19 3.10 -14.34
C SER A 38 3.91 4.07 -13.19
N THR A 39 3.75 3.60 -11.95
CA THR A 39 3.56 4.48 -10.77
C THR A 39 4.81 4.51 -9.90
N LEU A 40 5.33 3.33 -9.54
CA LEU A 40 6.58 3.15 -8.81
C LEU A 40 7.46 2.16 -9.56
N ASN A 41 8.69 2.55 -9.82
CA ASN A 41 9.69 1.73 -10.51
C ASN A 41 10.68 1.14 -9.51
N LYS A 42 11.30 0.02 -9.89
CA LYS A 42 12.38 -0.57 -9.11
C LYS A 42 13.47 0.45 -8.79
N GLY A 43 13.83 0.55 -7.52
CA GLY A 43 14.84 1.49 -7.03
C GLY A 43 14.29 2.84 -6.57
N ASP A 44 13.00 3.14 -6.82
CA ASP A 44 12.36 4.31 -6.27
C ASP A 44 12.42 4.30 -4.73
N ARG A 45 12.62 5.48 -4.14
CA ARG A 45 12.61 5.62 -2.69
C ARG A 45 11.37 6.39 -2.25
N VAL A 46 10.68 5.80 -1.30
CA VAL A 46 9.37 6.27 -0.84
C VAL A 46 9.34 6.47 0.68
N ILE A 47 8.45 7.35 1.10
CA ILE A 47 8.05 7.47 2.51
C ILE A 47 6.71 6.76 2.68
N VAL A 48 6.67 5.87 3.64
CA VAL A 48 5.51 5.07 4.01
C VAL A 48 4.97 5.58 5.33
N ASN A 49 3.70 5.93 5.36
CA ASN A 49 2.97 6.43 6.52
C ASN A 49 2.29 5.25 7.25
N LYS A 50 2.65 5.04 8.50
CA LYS A 50 2.08 3.97 9.34
C LYS A 50 0.77 4.37 10.02
N ILE A 51 0.54 5.68 10.17
CA ILE A 51 -0.63 6.21 10.88
C ILE A 51 -1.94 5.76 10.23
N LYS A 52 -1.99 5.72 8.89
CA LYS A 52 -3.20 5.31 8.17
C LYS A 52 -3.63 3.88 8.51
N VAL A 53 -2.69 2.96 8.67
CA VAL A 53 -2.96 1.59 9.09
C VAL A 53 -3.43 1.57 10.54
N THR A 54 -2.67 2.20 11.44
CA THR A 54 -2.97 2.21 12.88
C THR A 54 -4.38 2.73 13.21
N PHE A 55 -4.89 3.68 12.44
CA PHE A 55 -6.20 4.31 12.67
C PHE A 55 -7.26 3.87 11.65
N ASN A 56 -7.01 2.84 10.85
CA ASN A 56 -7.92 2.33 9.82
C ASN A 56 -8.37 3.42 8.83
N LEU A 57 -7.43 4.23 8.35
CA LEU A 57 -7.65 5.35 7.43
C LEU A 57 -7.19 5.04 5.99
N LEU A 58 -6.99 3.76 5.68
CA LEU A 58 -6.66 3.32 4.33
C LEU A 58 -7.86 3.50 3.40
N ASN A 59 -7.60 3.99 2.21
CA ASN A 59 -8.62 4.27 1.21
C ASN A 59 -8.35 3.51 -0.09
N ASP A 60 -9.39 3.36 -0.87
CA ASP A 60 -9.31 2.82 -2.22
C ASP A 60 -8.36 3.65 -3.08
N GLY A 61 -7.49 2.95 -3.80
CA GLY A 61 -6.46 3.56 -4.61
C GLY A 61 -5.19 3.90 -3.85
N ASP A 62 -5.14 3.80 -2.52
CA ASP A 62 -3.89 3.95 -1.77
C ASP A 62 -2.91 2.84 -2.17
N ILE A 63 -1.63 3.20 -2.29
CA ILE A 63 -0.56 2.22 -2.51
C ILE A 63 -0.02 1.83 -1.14
N ILE A 64 -0.06 0.55 -0.82
CA ILE A 64 0.44 0.04 0.44
C ILE A 64 1.76 -0.70 0.25
N MET A 65 2.60 -0.63 1.28
CA MET A 65 3.72 -1.53 1.48
C MET A 65 3.28 -2.60 2.49
N TYR A 66 3.38 -3.86 2.11
CA TYR A 66 3.00 -4.98 2.96
C TYR A 66 4.04 -6.10 2.92
N ARG A 67 3.94 -7.05 3.85
CA ARG A 67 4.85 -8.18 3.97
C ARG A 67 4.11 -9.46 3.60
N GLN A 68 4.67 -10.19 2.63
CA GLN A 68 4.17 -11.50 2.22
C GLN A 68 5.36 -12.45 2.02
N ASN A 69 5.29 -13.63 2.62
CA ASN A 69 6.37 -14.64 2.53
C ASN A 69 7.77 -14.09 2.87
N ASN A 70 7.88 -13.27 3.92
CA ASN A 70 9.08 -12.56 4.36
C ASN A 70 9.62 -11.50 3.38
N ASN A 71 8.96 -11.25 2.26
CA ASN A 71 9.32 -10.22 1.31
C ASN A 71 8.43 -8.97 1.46
N LEU A 72 8.95 -7.82 1.06
CA LEU A 72 8.20 -6.57 0.99
C LEU A 72 7.64 -6.40 -0.41
N HIS A 73 6.35 -6.18 -0.48
CA HIS A 73 5.59 -5.92 -1.70
C HIS A 73 4.95 -4.55 -1.66
N PHE A 74 4.66 -4.02 -2.84
CA PHE A 74 3.93 -2.79 -3.02
C PHE A 74 2.77 -3.07 -3.97
N SER A 75 1.55 -2.77 -3.55
CA SER A 75 0.35 -2.93 -4.38
C SER A 75 -0.68 -1.86 -4.05
N ARG A 76 -1.66 -1.71 -4.92
CA ARG A 76 -2.73 -0.73 -4.75
C ARG A 76 -3.96 -1.37 -4.15
N ILE A 77 -4.56 -0.74 -3.15
CA ILE A 77 -5.85 -1.15 -2.58
C ILE A 77 -6.93 -0.96 -3.64
N ILE A 78 -7.63 -2.03 -3.95
CA ILE A 78 -8.74 -2.08 -4.88
C ILE A 78 -10.06 -2.29 -4.13
N GLY A 79 -10.02 -3.04 -3.04
CA GLY A 79 -11.17 -3.27 -2.19
C GLY A 79 -10.80 -3.31 -0.72
N LYS A 80 -11.75 -2.85 0.10
CA LYS A 80 -11.67 -2.74 1.56
C LYS A 80 -12.65 -3.67 2.26
N PRO A 81 -12.51 -3.87 3.58
CA PRO A 81 -13.48 -4.62 4.36
C PRO A 81 -14.93 -4.20 4.08
N GLY A 82 -15.79 -5.19 3.81
CA GLY A 82 -17.21 -4.98 3.53
C GLY A 82 -17.57 -4.73 2.06
N GLU A 83 -16.59 -4.58 1.18
CA GLU A 83 -16.81 -4.37 -0.27
C GLU A 83 -16.75 -5.69 -1.04
N SER A 84 -17.46 -5.76 -2.17
CA SER A 84 -17.32 -6.83 -3.15
C SER A 84 -16.47 -6.36 -4.33
N ILE A 85 -15.66 -7.27 -4.90
CA ILE A 85 -14.80 -6.98 -6.06
C ILE A 85 -15.05 -8.01 -7.15
N GLU A 86 -15.23 -7.52 -8.37
CA GLU A 86 -15.37 -8.34 -9.56
C GLU A 86 -14.73 -7.67 -10.77
N VAL A 87 -14.17 -8.47 -11.67
CA VAL A 87 -13.76 -8.02 -13.01
C VAL A 87 -14.63 -8.72 -14.05
N ARG A 88 -15.35 -7.93 -14.82
CA ARG A 88 -16.21 -8.36 -15.93
C ARG A 88 -15.78 -7.62 -17.21
N ASP A 89 -15.51 -8.37 -18.27
CA ASP A 89 -15.08 -7.83 -19.58
C ASP A 89 -13.92 -6.82 -19.47
N GLY A 90 -12.92 -7.16 -18.62
CA GLY A 90 -11.76 -6.32 -18.37
C GLY A 90 -12.05 -5.02 -17.58
N LYS A 91 -13.25 -4.87 -17.02
CA LYS A 91 -13.66 -3.73 -16.21
C LYS A 91 -13.81 -4.12 -14.75
N LEU A 92 -13.25 -3.31 -13.89
CA LEU A 92 -13.34 -3.48 -12.43
C LEU A 92 -14.67 -2.96 -11.91
N TYR A 93 -15.34 -3.77 -11.12
CA TYR A 93 -16.55 -3.43 -10.39
C TYR A 93 -16.30 -3.57 -8.88
N ARG A 94 -16.90 -2.66 -8.11
CA ARG A 94 -16.94 -2.67 -6.65
C ARG A 94 -18.39 -2.41 -6.25
N ASP A 95 -18.97 -3.30 -5.45
CA ASP A 95 -20.38 -3.26 -5.04
C ASP A 95 -21.32 -3.05 -6.25
N ASP A 96 -21.09 -3.86 -7.31
CA ASP A 96 -21.78 -3.80 -8.59
C ASP A 96 -21.66 -2.47 -9.36
N ARG A 97 -20.81 -1.55 -8.92
CA ARG A 97 -20.56 -0.27 -9.59
C ARG A 97 -19.20 -0.27 -10.28
N GLN A 98 -19.18 0.11 -11.57
CA GLN A 98 -17.93 0.21 -12.30
C GLN A 98 -17.00 1.26 -11.67
N VAL A 99 -15.75 0.88 -11.41
CA VAL A 99 -14.72 1.77 -10.88
C VAL A 99 -14.11 2.58 -12.03
N ASN A 100 -14.50 3.85 -12.15
CA ASN A 100 -14.05 4.77 -13.19
C ASN A 100 -12.83 5.61 -12.74
N LYS A 101 -11.82 4.97 -12.16
CA LYS A 101 -10.56 5.62 -11.74
C LYS A 101 -9.44 5.27 -12.73
N ASN A 102 -8.46 6.17 -12.89
CA ASN A 102 -7.35 5.95 -13.83
C ASN A 102 -6.58 4.67 -13.51
N TYR A 103 -6.38 4.37 -12.22
CA TYR A 103 -5.71 3.14 -11.80
C TYR A 103 -6.51 1.85 -12.10
N ALA A 104 -7.81 1.96 -12.37
CA ALA A 104 -8.67 0.83 -12.73
C ALA A 104 -8.81 0.64 -14.25
N LYS A 105 -8.37 1.63 -15.05
CA LYS A 105 -8.44 1.59 -16.50
C LYS A 105 -7.23 0.85 -17.10
N ASN A 106 -7.45 0.24 -18.26
CA ASN A 106 -6.39 -0.39 -19.08
C ASN A 106 -5.59 -1.49 -18.35
N ARG A 107 -6.21 -2.18 -17.40
CA ARG A 107 -5.64 -3.38 -16.82
C ARG A 107 -6.03 -4.57 -17.69
N ASP A 108 -5.04 -5.27 -18.22
CA ASP A 108 -5.26 -6.58 -18.85
C ASP A 108 -5.44 -7.63 -17.74
N ILE A 109 -6.65 -7.66 -17.18
CA ILE A 109 -7.01 -8.56 -16.08
C ILE A 109 -8.10 -9.49 -16.59
N ASN A 110 -7.89 -10.79 -16.45
CA ASN A 110 -8.91 -11.78 -16.72
C ASN A 110 -10.12 -11.58 -15.81
N ASN A 111 -11.30 -11.98 -16.27
CA ASN A 111 -12.50 -11.97 -15.45
C ASN A 111 -12.30 -12.84 -14.22
N PHE A 112 -12.68 -12.33 -13.07
CA PHE A 112 -12.76 -13.06 -11.80
C PHE A 112 -13.77 -12.40 -10.87
N ALA A 113 -14.26 -13.14 -9.89
CA ALA A 113 -15.00 -12.61 -8.76
C ALA A 113 -14.22 -12.89 -7.46
N LEU A 114 -14.51 -12.15 -6.39
CA LEU A 114 -13.83 -12.32 -5.10
C LEU A 114 -13.90 -13.77 -4.60
N ARG A 115 -15.05 -14.45 -4.78
CA ARG A 115 -15.26 -15.85 -4.44
C ARG A 115 -14.34 -16.85 -5.15
N ASP A 116 -13.70 -16.43 -6.26
CA ASP A 116 -12.77 -17.26 -7.03
C ASP A 116 -11.33 -17.14 -6.50
N ILE A 117 -11.13 -16.30 -5.48
CA ILE A 117 -9.83 -16.02 -4.85
C ILE A 117 -9.69 -16.92 -3.62
N ASP A 118 -8.56 -17.61 -3.51
CA ASP A 118 -8.23 -18.40 -2.32
C ASP A 118 -8.29 -17.50 -1.07
N GLU A 119 -8.80 -18.06 0.04
CA GLU A 119 -8.99 -17.37 1.34
C GLU A 119 -10.10 -16.30 1.38
N ALA A 120 -10.85 -16.09 0.28
CA ALA A 120 -12.04 -15.27 0.32
C ALA A 120 -13.27 -16.16 0.61
N ASP A 121 -13.80 -16.09 1.84
CA ASP A 121 -15.04 -16.79 2.22
C ASP A 121 -16.27 -16.03 1.68
N GLY A 122 -16.48 -16.06 0.34
CA GLY A 122 -17.64 -15.48 -0.29
C GLY A 122 -17.39 -14.23 -1.14
N ASP A 123 -18.42 -13.40 -1.31
CA ASP A 123 -18.41 -12.27 -2.25
C ASP A 123 -17.97 -10.94 -1.58
N ILE A 124 -17.74 -10.92 -0.28
CA ILE A 124 -17.44 -9.70 0.49
C ILE A 124 -16.11 -9.86 1.21
N ILE A 125 -15.27 -8.81 1.11
CA ILE A 125 -13.98 -8.76 1.81
C ILE A 125 -14.22 -8.77 3.34
N PRO A 126 -13.66 -9.75 4.08
CA PRO A 126 -13.83 -9.84 5.52
C PRO A 126 -13.18 -8.66 6.27
N PRO A 127 -13.54 -8.44 7.55
CA PRO A 127 -12.88 -7.43 8.39
C PRO A 127 -11.37 -7.63 8.44
N ASN A 128 -10.63 -6.51 8.52
CA ASN A 128 -9.16 -6.45 8.60
C ASN A 128 -8.44 -7.09 7.40
N SER A 129 -9.10 -7.19 6.25
CA SER A 129 -8.52 -7.73 5.01
C SER A 129 -8.71 -6.76 3.86
N TYR A 130 -7.77 -6.76 2.93
CA TYR A 130 -7.77 -5.87 1.77
C TYR A 130 -7.51 -6.66 0.50
N PHE A 131 -8.22 -6.30 -0.56
CA PHE A 131 -7.93 -6.79 -1.90
C PHE A 131 -7.04 -5.79 -2.62
N VAL A 132 -5.88 -6.25 -3.07
CA VAL A 132 -4.87 -5.39 -3.71
C VAL A 132 -4.50 -5.90 -5.09
N LEU A 133 -4.16 -4.98 -5.99
CA LEU A 133 -3.63 -5.30 -7.31
C LEU A 133 -2.38 -4.48 -7.61
N ASN A 134 -1.50 -5.07 -8.39
CA ASN A 134 -0.34 -4.38 -8.95
C ASN A 134 -0.75 -3.45 -10.09
N ASP A 135 -0.12 -2.28 -10.20
CA ASP A 135 -0.36 -1.38 -11.33
C ASP A 135 0.22 -1.94 -12.64
N ASN A 136 1.27 -2.76 -12.56
CA ASN A 136 1.76 -3.56 -13.67
C ASN A 136 0.90 -4.83 -13.82
N GLY A 137 -0.01 -4.84 -14.77
CA GLY A 137 -0.93 -5.96 -15.00
C GLY A 137 -0.26 -7.30 -15.32
N ASN A 138 0.98 -7.28 -15.83
CA ASN A 138 1.76 -8.49 -16.14
C ASN A 138 2.28 -9.19 -14.87
N GLU A 139 2.43 -8.44 -13.78
CA GLU A 139 2.90 -8.96 -12.49
C GLU A 139 1.70 -9.39 -11.64
N LYS A 140 1.65 -10.68 -11.32
CA LYS A 140 0.53 -11.28 -10.58
C LYS A 140 0.83 -11.50 -9.08
N SER A 141 1.94 -10.95 -8.58
CA SER A 141 2.33 -11.02 -7.17
C SER A 141 1.47 -10.08 -6.30
N ASP A 142 0.17 -10.30 -6.31
CA ASP A 142 -0.84 -9.53 -5.57
C ASP A 142 -1.99 -10.45 -5.12
N SER A 143 -3.15 -9.92 -4.79
CA SER A 143 -4.28 -10.72 -4.29
C SER A 143 -4.77 -11.80 -5.27
N ARG A 144 -4.42 -11.73 -6.54
CA ARG A 144 -4.71 -12.80 -7.50
C ARG A 144 -3.91 -14.08 -7.22
N THR A 145 -2.79 -13.96 -6.53
CA THR A 145 -1.88 -15.08 -6.20
C THR A 145 -1.82 -15.37 -4.71
N TYR A 146 -1.89 -14.31 -3.88
CA TYR A 146 -1.69 -14.43 -2.44
C TYR A 146 -3.00 -14.44 -1.64
N GLY A 147 -4.13 -14.25 -2.31
CA GLY A 147 -5.40 -14.03 -1.62
C GLY A 147 -5.50 -12.63 -1.00
N LEU A 148 -6.35 -12.48 -0.02
CA LEU A 148 -6.54 -11.23 0.70
C LEU A 148 -5.33 -10.91 1.59
N ILE A 149 -5.00 -9.63 1.69
CA ILE A 149 -3.89 -9.16 2.54
C ILE A 149 -4.45 -8.75 3.89
N ASP A 150 -3.97 -9.38 4.96
CA ASP A 150 -4.33 -9.02 6.33
C ASP A 150 -3.77 -7.64 6.70
N GLU A 151 -4.54 -6.85 7.44
CA GLU A 151 -4.13 -5.53 7.95
C GLU A 151 -2.84 -5.59 8.77
N LYS A 152 -2.64 -6.67 9.55
CA LYS A 152 -1.43 -6.89 10.36
C LYS A 152 -0.14 -7.00 9.53
N ASP A 153 -0.24 -7.39 8.26
CA ASP A 153 0.88 -7.53 7.34
C ASP A 153 1.16 -6.24 6.58
N ILE A 154 0.25 -5.25 6.66
CA ILE A 154 0.44 -3.94 6.05
C ILE A 154 1.38 -3.09 6.92
N VAL A 155 2.47 -2.66 6.31
CA VAL A 155 3.46 -1.79 6.97
C VAL A 155 3.01 -0.33 6.98
N GLY A 156 2.34 0.12 5.92
CA GLY A 156 1.82 1.48 5.79
C GLY A 156 1.49 1.85 4.36
N ASP A 157 0.99 3.09 4.20
CA ASP A 157 0.61 3.72 2.95
C ASP A 157 1.77 4.52 2.34
N VAL A 158 2.01 4.41 1.04
CA VAL A 158 3.02 5.19 0.32
C VAL A 158 2.52 6.62 0.14
N SER A 159 3.03 7.52 0.95
CA SER A 159 2.61 8.92 0.95
C SER A 159 3.46 9.81 0.05
N LEU A 160 4.70 9.41 -0.26
CA LEU A 160 5.64 10.23 -1.00
C LEU A 160 6.68 9.37 -1.73
N LYS A 161 6.93 9.65 -3.02
CA LYS A 161 8.13 9.24 -3.75
C LYS A 161 9.10 10.43 -3.80
N TYR A 162 10.27 10.30 -3.18
CA TYR A 162 11.25 11.38 -3.12
C TYR A 162 12.49 11.14 -4.00
N TYR A 163 12.71 9.93 -4.45
CA TYR A 163 13.81 9.60 -5.36
C TYR A 163 13.32 8.66 -6.46
N PRO A 164 13.72 8.91 -7.73
CA PRO A 164 14.61 9.97 -8.21
C PRO A 164 13.97 11.37 -8.06
N PHE A 165 14.77 12.40 -7.73
CA PHE A 165 14.27 13.75 -7.46
C PHE A 165 13.50 14.38 -8.62
N LYS A 166 13.76 13.97 -9.85
CA LYS A 166 13.05 14.43 -11.06
C LYS A 166 11.61 13.92 -11.12
N GLU A 167 11.31 12.83 -10.40
CA GLU A 167 10.01 12.18 -10.35
C GLU A 167 9.36 12.30 -8.97
N PHE A 168 9.73 13.33 -8.21
CA PHE A 168 9.12 13.62 -6.92
C PHE A 168 7.59 13.72 -7.05
N THR A 169 6.86 12.93 -6.25
CA THR A 169 5.39 12.98 -6.22
C THR A 169 4.84 12.53 -4.89
N TYR A 170 3.69 13.11 -4.53
CA TYR A 170 2.84 12.71 -3.41
C TYR A 170 1.41 12.37 -3.87
N GLN A 171 1.20 12.35 -5.19
CA GLN A 171 -0.11 12.08 -5.79
C GLN A 171 -0.06 10.77 -6.59
N PHE A 172 -0.62 9.71 -6.01
CA PHE A 172 -0.65 8.37 -6.61
C PHE A 172 -2.03 7.95 -7.13
N ASN A 173 -3.06 8.74 -6.86
CA ASN A 173 -4.47 8.42 -7.13
C ASN A 173 -5.07 9.20 -8.32
N LYS A 174 -4.25 9.55 -9.31
CA LYS A 174 -4.71 10.25 -10.51
C LYS A 174 -5.20 9.31 -11.58
#